data_9ff92496f09bed3d324ad3aa763d17b5
#
_entry.id   9ff92496f09bed3d324ad3aa763d17b5
#
_cell.length_a   1.000
_cell.length_b   1.000
_cell.length_c   1.000
_cell.angle_alpha   90.00
_cell.angle_beta   90.00
_cell.angle_gamma   90.00
#
_symmetry.space_group_name_H-M   'P 1'
#
loop_
_entity.id
_entity.type
_entity.pdbx_description
1 polymer ?
#
loop_
_entity_poly.entity_id
_entity_poly.type
_entity_poly.pdbx_seq_one_letter_code
_entity_poly.pdbx_strand_id
1 'polypeptide(L)'
;MLLIILGGLRKSEVFNLELRNIVLEKKHYILLIKGKNNKERKAFIKREMLEKSLDEWLSDSKRLSSFNGRFVFKKSLSNYTQKHCSISNFVLKIFMLSGIENFKQYGTGLHLFRHSFATLVYAKSRDIVLTSRALGHQSLSSTKIYIHTAQEYNKQVASIFDNLLSG
;
A
#
# COMPACT_ATOMS: atom_id res chain seq x y z
N MET A 1 -2.97 -6.94 -1.43
CA MET A 1 -2.58 -6.15 -0.22
C MET A 1 -1.10 -5.78 -0.22
N LEU A 2 -0.18 -6.71 -0.47
CA LEU A 2 1.28 -6.47 -0.44
C LEU A 2 1.73 -5.28 -1.29
N LEU A 3 1.20 -5.09 -2.50
CA LEU A 3 1.55 -3.94 -3.35
C LEU A 3 1.25 -2.59 -2.68
N ILE A 4 0.22 -2.52 -1.84
CA ILE A 4 -0.15 -1.29 -1.13
C ILE A 4 0.75 -1.10 0.09
N ILE A 5 0.96 -2.16 0.89
CA ILE A 5 1.76 -2.10 2.12
C ILE A 5 3.24 -1.86 1.82
N LEU A 6 3.79 -2.52 0.79
CA LEU A 6 5.22 -2.48 0.49
C LEU A 6 5.58 -1.41 -0.54
N GLY A 7 4.67 -1.08 -1.44
CA GLY A 7 4.90 -0.12 -2.54
C GLY A 7 4.15 1.20 -2.39
N GLY A 8 3.32 1.34 -1.36
CA GLY A 8 2.52 2.54 -1.13
C GLY A 8 1.54 2.87 -2.26
N LEU A 9 1.03 1.86 -2.98
CA LEU A 9 0.13 2.08 -4.11
C LEU A 9 -1.24 2.57 -3.64
N ARG A 10 -1.87 3.43 -4.46
CA ARG A 10 -3.30 3.72 -4.32
C ARG A 10 -4.12 2.53 -4.80
N LYS A 11 -5.33 2.39 -4.28
CA LYS A 11 -6.28 1.36 -4.72
C LYS A 11 -6.45 1.36 -6.24
N SER A 12 -6.66 2.52 -6.85
CA SER A 12 -6.79 2.65 -8.31
C SER A 12 -5.51 2.29 -9.07
N GLU A 13 -4.34 2.58 -8.50
CA GLU A 13 -3.05 2.22 -9.10
C GLU A 13 -2.87 0.70 -9.14
N VAL A 14 -3.26 -0.01 -8.07
CA VAL A 14 -3.22 -1.48 -8.02
C VAL A 14 -4.11 -2.10 -9.09
N PHE A 15 -5.33 -1.60 -9.26
CA PHE A 15 -6.26 -2.12 -10.28
C PHE A 15 -5.86 -1.77 -11.72
N ASN A 16 -5.07 -0.72 -11.91
CA ASN A 16 -4.56 -0.30 -13.21
C ASN A 16 -3.16 -0.85 -13.51
N LEU A 17 -2.53 -1.57 -12.58
CA LEU A 17 -1.21 -2.13 -12.77
C LEU A 17 -1.26 -3.26 -13.80
N GLU A 18 -0.45 -3.16 -14.84
CA GLU A 18 -0.30 -4.17 -15.87
C GLU A 18 0.90 -5.08 -15.54
N LEU A 19 0.84 -6.36 -15.94
CA LEU A 19 1.93 -7.31 -15.70
C LEU A 19 3.25 -6.84 -16.30
N ARG A 20 3.22 -6.26 -17.52
CA ARG A 20 4.40 -5.71 -18.19
C ARG A 20 5.06 -4.56 -17.44
N ASN A 21 4.35 -3.95 -16.48
CA ASN A 21 4.83 -2.86 -15.65
C ASN A 21 5.43 -3.34 -14.31
N ILE A 22 5.56 -4.65 -14.14
CA ILE A 22 6.26 -5.30 -13.03
C ILE A 22 7.56 -5.86 -13.58
N VAL A 23 8.67 -5.19 -13.32
CA VAL A 23 9.98 -5.56 -13.83
C VAL A 23 10.84 -6.06 -12.69
N LEU A 24 11.42 -7.25 -12.84
CA LEU A 24 12.41 -7.76 -11.89
C LEU A 24 13.79 -7.21 -12.26
N GLU A 25 14.41 -6.48 -11.36
CA GLU A 25 15.76 -5.96 -11.52
C GLU A 25 16.60 -6.30 -10.28
N LYS A 26 17.59 -7.18 -10.46
CA LYS A 26 18.47 -7.67 -9.39
C LYS A 26 17.68 -8.22 -8.20
N LYS A 27 17.64 -7.46 -7.11
CA LYS A 27 17.01 -7.83 -5.83
C LYS A 27 15.65 -7.16 -5.60
N HIS A 28 15.11 -6.45 -6.59
CA HIS A 28 13.87 -5.68 -6.44
C HIS A 28 12.92 -5.89 -7.61
N TYR A 29 11.63 -5.90 -7.30
CA TYR A 29 10.59 -5.63 -8.29
C TYR A 29 10.40 -4.13 -8.40
N ILE A 30 10.46 -3.63 -9.63
CA ILE A 30 10.16 -2.24 -9.97
C ILE A 30 8.77 -2.20 -10.56
N LEU A 31 7.88 -1.47 -9.92
CA LEU A 31 6.52 -1.24 -10.38
C LEU A 31 6.45 0.10 -11.10
N LEU A 32 6.16 0.09 -12.39
CA LEU A 32 5.94 1.28 -13.20
C LEU A 32 4.47 1.70 -13.07
N ILE A 33 4.21 2.70 -12.25
CA ILE A 33 2.86 3.10 -11.85
C ILE A 33 2.43 4.34 -12.62
N LYS A 34 1.28 4.24 -13.32
CA LYS A 34 0.62 5.37 -13.94
C LYS A 34 -0.39 5.98 -12.96
N GLY A 35 -0.11 7.19 -12.53
CA GLY A 35 -0.98 7.96 -11.63
C GLY A 35 -2.00 8.84 -12.37
N LYS A 36 -2.67 9.70 -11.61
CA LYS A 36 -3.59 10.70 -12.14
C LYS A 36 -2.84 11.66 -13.06
N ASN A 37 -3.49 12.09 -14.16
CA ASN A 37 -2.92 12.99 -15.17
C ASN A 37 -1.67 12.41 -15.88
N ASN A 38 -1.65 11.11 -16.10
CA ASN A 38 -0.59 10.39 -16.82
C ASN A 38 0.82 10.54 -16.19
N LYS A 39 0.91 11.00 -14.94
CA LYS A 39 2.19 11.07 -14.23
C LYS A 39 2.65 9.67 -13.85
N GLU A 40 3.90 9.38 -14.16
CA GLU A 40 4.51 8.09 -13.86
C GLU A 40 5.37 8.19 -12.61
N ARG A 41 5.37 7.12 -11.82
CA ARG A 41 6.30 6.92 -10.71
C ARG A 41 6.74 5.47 -10.64
N LYS A 42 7.88 5.24 -10.00
CA LYS A 42 8.37 3.90 -9.70
C LYS A 42 8.16 3.59 -8.22
N ALA A 43 7.75 2.36 -7.92
CA ALA A 43 7.84 1.82 -6.56
C ALA A 43 8.76 0.61 -6.59
N PHE A 44 9.55 0.44 -5.53
CA PHE A 44 10.56 -0.62 -5.40
C PHE A 44 10.14 -1.54 -4.25
N ILE A 45 10.05 -2.83 -4.52
CA ILE A 45 9.73 -3.84 -3.52
C ILE A 45 10.82 -4.91 -3.56
N LYS A 46 11.38 -5.28 -2.41
CA LYS A 46 12.36 -6.35 -2.35
C LYS A 46 11.78 -7.63 -2.93
N ARG A 47 12.58 -8.34 -3.73
CA ARG A 47 12.19 -9.59 -4.39
C ARG A 47 11.64 -10.59 -3.40
N GLU A 48 12.37 -10.85 -2.31
CA GLU A 48 11.99 -11.79 -1.26
C GLU A 48 10.61 -11.55 -0.62
N MET A 49 10.14 -10.29 -0.64
CA MET A 49 8.86 -9.91 -0.03
C MET A 49 7.66 -10.10 -0.96
N LEU A 50 7.87 -10.14 -2.27
CA LEU A 50 6.77 -10.17 -3.25
C LEU A 50 6.76 -11.45 -4.09
N GLU A 51 7.92 -12.07 -4.34
CA GLU A 51 8.09 -13.16 -5.32
C GLU A 51 7.12 -14.30 -5.09
N LYS A 52 7.12 -14.91 -3.91
CA LYS A 52 6.25 -16.04 -3.59
C LYS A 52 4.78 -15.75 -3.88
N SER A 53 4.28 -14.60 -3.42
CA SER A 53 2.87 -14.22 -3.62
C SER A 53 2.56 -13.86 -5.07
N LEU A 54 3.53 -13.35 -5.81
CA LEU A 54 3.38 -13.05 -7.23
C LEU A 54 3.36 -14.34 -8.05
N ASP A 55 4.24 -15.27 -7.76
CA ASP A 55 4.31 -16.58 -8.44
C ASP A 55 3.05 -17.41 -8.17
N GLU A 56 2.58 -17.49 -6.92
CA GLU A 56 1.31 -18.11 -6.57
C GLU A 56 0.13 -17.46 -7.33
N TRP A 57 0.14 -16.14 -7.45
CA TRP A 57 -0.87 -15.42 -8.20
C TRP A 57 -0.81 -15.72 -9.70
N LEU A 58 0.37 -15.80 -10.29
CA LEU A 58 0.59 -16.05 -11.71
C LEU A 58 0.38 -17.54 -12.08
N SER A 59 0.59 -18.47 -11.17
CA SER A 59 0.40 -19.90 -11.41
C SER A 59 -1.08 -20.34 -11.51
N ASP A 60 -2.01 -19.49 -11.10
CA ASP A 60 -3.44 -19.74 -11.23
C ASP A 60 -3.89 -19.61 -12.71
N SER A 61 -3.82 -20.72 -13.44
CA SER A 61 -4.14 -20.81 -14.88
C SER A 61 -5.56 -20.35 -15.24
N LYS A 62 -6.53 -20.54 -14.33
CA LYS A 62 -7.90 -20.04 -14.50
C LYS A 62 -7.96 -18.52 -14.48
N ARG A 63 -7.05 -17.88 -13.79
CA ARG A 63 -6.91 -16.43 -13.81
C ARG A 63 -6.25 -15.95 -15.08
N LEU A 64 -5.17 -16.55 -15.51
CA LEU A 64 -4.44 -16.18 -16.72
C LEU A 64 -5.30 -16.27 -17.98
N SER A 65 -6.05 -17.35 -18.15
CA SER A 65 -6.94 -17.54 -19.31
C SER A 65 -8.07 -16.51 -19.39
N SER A 66 -8.51 -15.98 -18.24
CA SER A 66 -9.58 -14.98 -18.18
C SER A 66 -9.11 -13.53 -18.37
N PHE A 67 -7.81 -13.28 -18.55
CA PHE A 67 -7.21 -11.96 -18.38
C PHE A 67 -6.61 -11.32 -19.64
N ASN A 68 -6.56 -11.95 -20.78
CA ASN A 68 -5.74 -11.44 -21.90
C ASN A 68 -4.32 -10.97 -21.46
N GLY A 69 -3.83 -11.44 -20.31
CA GLY A 69 -2.50 -11.20 -19.77
C GLY A 69 -2.12 -9.75 -19.44
N ARG A 70 -3.05 -8.78 -19.52
CA ARG A 70 -2.70 -7.37 -19.45
C ARG A 70 -2.62 -6.82 -18.03
N PHE A 71 -3.64 -7.01 -17.20
CA PHE A 71 -3.70 -6.42 -15.85
C PHE A 71 -3.45 -7.47 -14.76
N VAL A 72 -2.78 -7.06 -13.68
CA VAL A 72 -2.59 -7.92 -12.50
C VAL A 72 -3.93 -8.29 -11.88
N PHE A 73 -4.90 -7.37 -11.87
CA PHE A 73 -6.26 -7.60 -11.38
C PHE A 73 -7.28 -7.34 -12.47
N LYS A 74 -8.20 -8.28 -12.69
CA LYS A 74 -9.21 -8.19 -13.75
C LYS A 74 -10.06 -6.93 -13.62
N LYS A 75 -10.03 -6.10 -14.65
CA LYS A 75 -11.03 -5.06 -14.89
C LYS A 75 -12.23 -5.69 -15.59
N SER A 76 -13.25 -6.10 -14.88
CA SER A 76 -14.57 -6.28 -15.49
C SER A 76 -15.21 -4.91 -15.61
N LEU A 77 -15.47 -4.47 -16.84
CA LEU A 77 -16.10 -3.17 -17.12
C LEU A 77 -17.47 -3.01 -16.45
N SER A 78 -18.20 -4.11 -16.24
CA SER A 78 -19.55 -4.11 -15.67
C SER A 78 -19.64 -4.11 -14.15
N ASN A 79 -18.54 -4.41 -13.41
CA ASN A 79 -18.58 -4.62 -11.96
C ASN A 79 -17.44 -3.94 -11.19
N TYR A 80 -16.90 -2.82 -11.72
CA TYR A 80 -15.78 -2.13 -11.10
C TYR A 80 -16.08 -1.68 -9.66
N THR A 81 -17.23 -1.08 -9.43
CA THR A 81 -17.70 -0.63 -8.11
C THR A 81 -17.92 -1.78 -7.14
N GLN A 82 -18.53 -2.87 -7.57
CA GLN A 82 -18.81 -4.03 -6.72
C GLN A 82 -17.54 -4.73 -6.22
N LYS A 83 -16.52 -4.89 -7.08
CA LYS A 83 -15.24 -5.49 -6.67
C LYS A 83 -14.43 -4.59 -5.75
N HIS A 84 -14.51 -3.28 -5.93
CA HIS A 84 -13.89 -2.31 -5.03
C HIS A 84 -14.49 -2.35 -3.62
N CYS A 85 -15.80 -2.49 -3.51
CA CYS A 85 -16.49 -2.66 -2.23
C CYS A 85 -16.11 -4.00 -1.57
N SER A 86 -16.08 -5.08 -2.34
CA SER A 86 -15.75 -6.42 -1.87
C SER A 86 -14.37 -6.51 -1.20
N ILE A 87 -13.31 -5.96 -1.83
CA ILE A 87 -11.96 -5.95 -1.25
C ILE A 87 -11.91 -5.07 0.00
N SER A 88 -12.55 -3.91 -0.02
CA SER A 88 -12.60 -3.03 1.16
C SER A 88 -13.32 -3.71 2.32
N ASN A 89 -14.43 -4.37 2.07
CA ASN A 89 -15.19 -5.12 3.08
C ASN A 89 -14.40 -6.31 3.61
N PHE A 90 -13.65 -7.01 2.75
CA PHE A 90 -12.77 -8.09 3.18
C PHE A 90 -11.68 -7.59 4.15
N VAL A 91 -11.04 -6.46 3.83
CA VAL A 91 -10.04 -5.85 4.71
C VAL A 91 -10.65 -5.40 6.03
N LEU A 92 -11.85 -4.79 6.00
CA LEU A 92 -12.57 -4.42 7.21
C LEU A 92 -12.87 -5.63 8.09
N LYS A 93 -13.31 -6.74 7.47
CA LYS A 93 -13.56 -8.00 8.21
C LYS A 93 -12.29 -8.53 8.88
N ILE A 94 -11.13 -8.45 8.20
CA ILE A 94 -9.85 -8.85 8.80
C ILE A 94 -9.55 -8.00 10.03
N PHE A 95 -9.69 -6.67 9.97
CA PHE A 95 -9.45 -5.80 11.12
C PHE A 95 -10.38 -6.10 12.29
N MET A 96 -11.68 -6.32 12.01
CA MET A 96 -12.64 -6.72 13.05
C MET A 96 -12.23 -8.03 13.73
N LEU A 97 -11.82 -9.03 12.94
CA LEU A 97 -11.41 -10.34 13.47
C LEU A 97 -10.06 -10.29 14.21
N SER A 98 -9.21 -9.30 13.89
CA SER A 98 -7.90 -9.13 14.54
C SER A 98 -7.99 -8.38 15.86
N GLY A 99 -9.18 -7.97 16.32
CA GLY A 99 -9.35 -7.19 17.55
C GLY A 99 -8.74 -5.78 17.49
N ILE A 100 -8.38 -5.28 16.31
CA ILE A 100 -7.86 -3.93 16.15
C ILE A 100 -9.01 -2.95 16.29
N GLU A 101 -9.03 -2.24 17.41
CA GLU A 101 -10.02 -1.21 17.69
C GLU A 101 -9.70 0.10 16.98
N ASN A 102 -10.73 0.94 16.79
CA ASN A 102 -10.61 2.31 16.28
C ASN A 102 -9.97 2.47 14.88
N PHE A 103 -9.81 1.38 14.11
CA PHE A 103 -9.23 1.46 12.76
C PHE A 103 -10.02 2.39 11.81
N LYS A 104 -11.31 2.63 12.07
CA LYS A 104 -12.18 3.49 11.25
C LYS A 104 -11.76 4.95 11.24
N GLN A 105 -11.16 5.45 12.32
CA GLN A 105 -10.71 6.84 12.41
C GLN A 105 -9.49 7.15 11.53
N TYR A 106 -8.71 6.13 11.14
CA TYR A 106 -7.53 6.27 10.29
C TYR A 106 -7.84 6.04 8.80
N GLY A 107 -9.12 5.96 8.43
CA GLY A 107 -9.57 5.62 7.10
C GLY A 107 -9.96 4.15 6.97
N THR A 108 -10.68 3.83 5.92
CA THR A 108 -11.24 2.49 5.73
C THR A 108 -10.46 1.66 4.73
N GLY A 109 -10.22 0.39 5.06
CA GLY A 109 -9.74 -0.62 4.15
C GLY A 109 -8.34 -0.35 3.61
N LEU A 110 -8.20 -0.36 2.29
CA LEU A 110 -6.89 -0.30 1.62
C LEU A 110 -6.13 1.01 1.83
N HIS A 111 -6.80 2.11 2.17
CA HIS A 111 -6.14 3.38 2.48
C HIS A 111 -5.30 3.30 3.76
N LEU A 112 -5.76 2.54 4.75
CA LEU A 112 -5.01 2.35 5.99
C LEU A 112 -3.62 1.74 5.75
N PHE A 113 -3.53 0.74 4.88
CA PHE A 113 -2.24 0.14 4.52
C PHE A 113 -1.28 1.14 3.85
N ARG A 114 -1.82 2.02 3.00
CA ARG A 114 -1.00 3.07 2.40
C ARG A 114 -0.58 4.14 3.42
N HIS A 115 -1.46 4.47 4.37
CA HIS A 115 -1.10 5.34 5.49
C HIS A 115 0.02 4.72 6.33
N SER A 116 -0.08 3.43 6.68
CA SER A 116 0.97 2.70 7.40
C SER A 116 2.30 2.72 6.65
N PHE A 117 2.29 2.48 5.33
CA PHE A 117 3.49 2.61 4.50
C PHE A 117 4.11 4.01 4.62
N ALA A 118 3.30 5.06 4.47
CA ALA A 118 3.78 6.44 4.52
C ALA A 118 4.35 6.81 5.90
N THR A 119 3.66 6.42 6.97
CA THR A 119 4.11 6.66 8.35
C THR A 119 5.43 5.94 8.62
N LEU A 120 5.58 4.69 8.19
CA LEU A 120 6.82 3.93 8.34
C LEU A 120 7.97 4.53 7.54
N VAL A 121 7.73 4.92 6.27
CA VAL A 121 8.75 5.59 5.46
C VAL A 121 9.20 6.88 6.12
N TYR A 122 8.28 7.72 6.56
CA TYR A 122 8.61 8.97 7.24
C TYR A 122 9.29 8.73 8.59
N ALA A 123 8.81 7.80 9.40
CA ALA A 123 9.40 7.49 10.71
C ALA A 123 10.87 7.04 10.58
N LYS A 124 11.20 6.31 9.53
CA LYS A 124 12.57 5.81 9.27
C LYS A 124 13.46 6.84 8.59
N SER A 125 12.97 7.57 7.59
CA SER A 125 13.78 8.50 6.79
C SER A 125 13.85 9.91 7.39
N ARG A 126 12.81 10.33 8.13
CA ARG A 126 12.58 11.71 8.58
C ARG A 126 12.54 12.72 7.42
N ASP A 127 12.37 12.24 6.20
CA ASP A 127 12.35 13.01 4.98
C ASP A 127 10.93 13.04 4.38
N ILE A 128 10.30 14.21 4.46
CA ILE A 128 8.95 14.43 3.90
C ILE A 128 8.96 14.41 2.37
N VAL A 129 10.06 14.83 1.75
CA VAL A 129 10.17 14.87 0.29
C VAL A 129 10.28 13.44 -0.25
N LEU A 130 11.13 12.62 0.38
CA LEU A 130 11.24 11.20 0.06
C LEU A 130 9.87 10.51 0.23
N THR A 131 9.20 10.73 1.34
CA THR A 131 7.87 10.15 1.62
C THR A 131 6.84 10.58 0.59
N SER A 132 6.81 11.86 0.23
CA SER A 132 5.91 12.42 -0.78
C SER A 132 6.16 11.79 -2.16
N ARG A 133 7.42 11.65 -2.55
CA ARG A 133 7.82 11.01 -3.81
C ARG A 133 7.43 9.53 -3.84
N ALA A 134 7.69 8.80 -2.76
CA ALA A 134 7.33 7.39 -2.63
C ALA A 134 5.82 7.17 -2.78
N LEU A 135 5.02 8.10 -2.26
CA LEU A 135 3.55 8.08 -2.39
C LEU A 135 3.06 8.60 -3.74
N GLY A 136 3.86 9.33 -4.50
CA GLY A 136 3.42 10.04 -5.70
C GLY A 136 2.39 11.13 -5.36
N HIS A 137 2.63 11.90 -4.29
CA HIS A 137 1.85 13.08 -3.99
C HIS A 137 2.29 14.26 -4.87
N GLN A 138 1.33 15.04 -5.33
CA GLN A 138 1.61 16.25 -6.13
C GLN A 138 2.00 17.44 -5.25
N SER A 139 1.58 17.42 -4.00
CA SER A 139 1.84 18.47 -3.02
C SER A 139 2.36 17.87 -1.73
N LEU A 140 3.34 18.52 -1.13
CA LEU A 140 3.86 18.18 0.19
C LEU A 140 2.82 18.35 1.29
N SER A 141 1.83 19.22 1.09
CA SER A 141 0.74 19.42 2.06
C SER A 141 -0.02 18.13 2.36
N SER A 142 -0.24 17.29 1.34
CA SER A 142 -0.87 15.97 1.51
C SER A 142 -0.03 14.98 2.31
N THR A 143 1.27 15.28 2.51
CA THR A 143 2.20 14.41 3.23
C THR A 143 2.45 14.88 4.65
N LYS A 144 2.13 16.14 4.98
CA LYS A 144 2.33 16.72 6.33
C LYS A 144 1.64 15.94 7.46
N ILE A 145 0.52 15.29 7.16
CA ILE A 145 -0.20 14.47 8.14
C ILE A 145 0.69 13.38 8.75
N TYR A 146 1.64 12.84 7.98
CA TYR A 146 2.52 11.78 8.47
C TYR A 146 3.59 12.28 9.43
N ILE A 147 3.91 13.59 9.42
CA ILE A 147 4.79 14.22 10.41
C ILE A 147 4.14 14.15 11.78
N HIS A 148 2.89 14.59 11.88
CA HIS A 148 2.14 14.58 13.15
C HIS A 148 1.94 13.16 13.66
N THR A 149 1.50 12.24 12.80
CA THR A 149 1.30 10.84 13.19
C THR A 149 2.59 10.18 13.71
N ALA A 150 3.73 10.44 13.07
CA ALA A 150 5.02 9.91 13.53
C ALA A 150 5.50 10.56 14.84
N GLN A 151 5.19 11.83 15.07
CA GLN A 151 5.51 12.51 16.33
C GLN A 151 4.66 11.99 17.49
N GLU A 152 3.36 11.80 17.28
CA GLU A 152 2.45 11.22 18.27
C GLU A 152 2.88 9.79 18.63
N TYR A 153 3.22 8.97 17.65
CA TYR A 153 3.74 7.63 17.87
C TYR A 153 5.00 7.64 18.76
N ASN A 154 5.94 8.53 18.51
CA ASN A 154 7.16 8.64 19.33
C ASN A 154 6.87 9.09 20.76
N LYS A 155 5.91 10.01 20.95
CA LYS A 155 5.48 10.42 22.29
C LYS A 155 4.85 9.27 23.07
N GLN A 156 3.99 8.46 22.43
CA GLN A 156 3.38 7.30 23.04
C GLN A 156 4.43 6.25 23.42
N VAL A 157 5.40 5.99 22.55
CA VAL A 157 6.52 5.07 22.86
C VAL A 157 7.32 5.58 24.06
N ALA A 158 7.67 6.87 24.08
CA ALA A 158 8.39 7.46 25.21
C ALA A 158 7.61 7.31 26.52
N SER A 159 6.30 7.60 26.53
CA SER A 159 5.48 7.47 27.73
C SER A 159 5.37 6.03 28.25
N ILE A 160 5.42 5.02 27.38
CA ILE A 160 5.45 3.61 27.77
C ILE A 160 6.77 3.30 28.50
N PHE A 161 7.90 3.80 27.98
CA PHE A 161 9.19 3.61 28.64
C PHE A 161 9.28 4.35 29.97
N ASP A 162 8.77 5.57 30.06
CA ASP A 162 8.72 6.33 31.32
C ASP A 162 7.92 5.59 32.38
N ASN A 163 6.78 4.99 32.03
CA ASN A 163 5.97 4.19 32.93
C ASN A 163 6.65 2.87 33.37
N LEU A 164 7.46 2.27 32.50
CA LEU A 164 8.21 1.06 32.82
C LEU A 164 9.43 1.32 33.74
N LEU A 165 9.98 2.54 33.69
CA LEU A 165 11.15 2.90 34.51
C LEU A 165 10.76 3.55 35.84
N SER A 166 9.53 3.99 36.00
CA SER A 166 9.00 4.63 37.21
C SER A 166 8.23 3.67 38.12
N GLY A 167 8.08 2.42 37.75
CA GLY A 167 7.48 1.33 38.58
C GLY A 167 8.55 0.40 39.08
#